data_be4e3a692a0946566c8eab49db2b548b
#
_entry.id   be4e3a692a0946566c8eab49db2b548b
#
_cell.length_a   1.000
_cell.length_b   1.000
_cell.length_c   1.000
_cell.angle_alpha   90.00
_cell.angle_beta   90.00
_cell.angle_gamma   90.00
#
_symmetry.space_group_name_H-M   'P 1'
#
loop_
_entity.id
_entity.type
_entity.pdbx_description
1 polymer ?
#
loop_
_entity_poly.entity_id
_entity_poly.type
_entity_poly.pdbx_seq_one_letter_code
_entity_poly.pdbx_strand_id
1 'polypeptide(L)'
;AGVWADSRYFLQAAEQLEGTDITLFKERMPETPSIAEWLFKELKEGDIIGMDGWVNGIDFKESLYEACSPKGIQVKSVTDPFDEIWEDRPALPSEPVFILEEKYAGLSCRKKIELIREEIHKNNCQSILLSALDEIAWTLNLRGSDVHCNPVFISYMHITQKEATLYIIEEKLSPEVKTYLEENGVTIKSYNKIESDIKNVRQNIQVS
;
A
#
# COMPACT_ATOMS: atom_id res chain seq x y z
N ALA A 1 13.79 15.87 -14.60
CA ALA A 1 12.82 14.98 -13.94
C ALA A 1 11.66 14.67 -14.88
N GLY A 2 10.86 13.63 -14.62
CA GLY A 2 9.70 13.26 -15.43
C GLY A 2 8.53 12.77 -14.60
N VAL A 3 7.32 13.08 -15.06
CA VAL A 3 6.06 12.62 -14.49
C VAL A 3 5.27 11.88 -15.56
N TRP A 4 4.93 10.62 -15.30
CA TRP A 4 4.02 9.85 -16.13
C TRP A 4 2.60 10.03 -15.60
N ALA A 5 1.71 10.55 -16.42
CA ALA A 5 0.33 10.84 -16.05
C ALA A 5 -0.65 10.02 -16.88
N ASP A 6 -1.69 9.54 -16.24
CA ASP A 6 -2.86 8.92 -16.84
C ASP A 6 -3.69 9.94 -17.63
N SER A 7 -4.44 9.48 -18.62
CA SER A 7 -5.20 10.35 -19.55
C SER A 7 -6.17 11.31 -18.87
N ARG A 8 -6.68 10.97 -17.68
CA ARG A 8 -7.57 11.81 -16.88
C ARG A 8 -6.90 13.09 -16.38
N TYR A 9 -5.57 13.08 -16.29
CA TYR A 9 -4.76 14.16 -15.73
C TYR A 9 -3.90 14.89 -16.75
N PHE A 10 -4.00 14.61 -18.04
CA PHE A 10 -3.13 15.22 -19.07
C PHE A 10 -3.20 16.75 -19.09
N LEU A 11 -4.41 17.31 -18.96
CA LEU A 11 -4.60 18.76 -18.96
C LEU A 11 -4.06 19.39 -17.67
N GLN A 12 -4.44 18.81 -16.53
CA GLN A 12 -3.99 19.29 -15.23
C GLN A 12 -2.47 19.22 -15.10
N ALA A 13 -1.86 18.10 -15.48
CA ALA A 13 -0.41 17.94 -15.40
C ALA A 13 0.32 18.90 -16.34
N ALA A 14 -0.21 19.14 -17.55
CA ALA A 14 0.38 20.10 -18.47
C ALA A 14 0.38 21.52 -17.87
N GLU A 15 -0.72 21.94 -17.27
CA GLU A 15 -0.85 23.24 -16.62
C GLU A 15 0.06 23.35 -15.37
N GLN A 16 0.06 22.35 -14.51
CA GLN A 16 0.84 22.36 -13.26
C GLN A 16 2.36 22.25 -13.47
N LEU A 17 2.80 21.65 -14.57
CA LEU A 17 4.21 21.49 -14.89
C LEU A 17 4.75 22.63 -15.80
N GLU A 18 3.88 23.55 -16.24
CA GLU A 18 4.29 24.68 -17.07
C GLU A 18 5.35 25.55 -16.34
N GLY A 19 6.45 25.83 -17.04
CA GLY A 19 7.56 26.61 -16.48
C GLY A 19 8.46 25.85 -15.49
N THR A 20 8.30 24.54 -15.33
CA THR A 20 9.19 23.68 -14.55
C THR A 20 10.15 22.90 -15.46
N ASP A 21 11.23 22.35 -14.89
CA ASP A 21 12.14 21.43 -15.58
C ASP A 21 11.65 19.96 -15.54
N ILE A 22 10.35 19.74 -15.30
CA ILE A 22 9.75 18.41 -15.22
C ILE A 22 9.04 18.09 -16.54
N THR A 23 9.42 17.00 -17.18
CA THR A 23 8.81 16.53 -18.43
C THR A 23 7.54 15.74 -18.15
N LEU A 24 6.43 16.12 -18.79
CA LEU A 24 5.20 15.34 -18.79
C LEU A 24 5.27 14.19 -19.81
N PHE A 25 5.15 12.97 -19.33
CA PHE A 25 4.95 11.76 -20.13
C PHE A 25 3.48 11.34 -20.07
N LYS A 26 2.79 11.36 -21.21
CA LYS A 26 1.37 10.97 -21.30
C LYS A 26 1.28 9.47 -21.48
N GLU A 27 0.91 8.75 -20.40
CA GLU A 27 0.83 7.29 -20.41
C GLU A 27 -0.07 6.74 -21.53
N ARG A 28 0.32 5.59 -22.05
CA ARG A 28 -0.40 4.87 -23.12
C ARG A 28 -0.53 5.60 -24.46
N MET A 29 0.18 6.68 -24.64
CA MET A 29 0.32 7.29 -25.97
C MET A 29 1.43 6.56 -26.75
N PRO A 30 1.26 6.31 -28.06
CA PRO A 30 2.18 5.47 -28.84
C PRO A 30 3.66 5.91 -28.80
N GLU A 31 3.90 7.21 -28.66
CA GLU A 31 5.24 7.81 -28.62
C GLU A 31 5.81 7.96 -27.20
N THR A 32 5.05 7.59 -26.17
CA THR A 32 5.48 7.76 -24.77
C THR A 32 6.14 6.48 -24.28
N PRO A 33 7.45 6.53 -23.94
CA PRO A 33 8.11 5.37 -23.35
C PRO A 33 7.58 5.08 -21.96
N SER A 34 7.57 3.82 -21.58
CA SER A 34 7.40 3.42 -20.17
C SER A 34 8.55 3.96 -19.31
N ILE A 35 8.36 4.01 -17.99
CA ILE A 35 9.41 4.40 -17.06
C ILE A 35 10.66 3.52 -17.25
N ALA A 36 10.46 2.20 -17.39
CA ALA A 36 11.55 1.26 -17.58
C ALA A 36 12.33 1.50 -18.90
N GLU A 37 11.63 1.72 -20.00
CA GLU A 37 12.25 2.05 -21.30
C GLU A 37 13.00 3.37 -21.25
N TRP A 38 12.43 4.38 -20.61
CA TRP A 38 13.07 5.67 -20.44
C TRP A 38 14.35 5.57 -19.61
N LEU A 39 14.29 4.89 -18.46
CA LEU A 39 15.46 4.66 -17.60
C LEU A 39 16.54 3.84 -18.32
N PHE A 40 16.16 2.80 -19.06
CA PHE A 40 17.11 2.02 -19.87
C PHE A 40 17.84 2.90 -20.91
N LYS A 41 17.15 3.86 -21.51
CA LYS A 41 17.73 4.77 -22.51
C LYS A 41 18.68 5.78 -21.87
N GLU A 42 18.28 6.39 -20.77
CA GLU A 42 19.01 7.51 -20.14
C GLU A 42 20.19 7.05 -19.27
N LEU A 43 20.09 5.91 -18.61
CA LEU A 43 21.11 5.40 -17.71
C LEU A 43 22.21 4.60 -18.43
N LYS A 44 23.36 4.44 -17.77
CA LYS A 44 24.53 3.74 -18.29
C LYS A 44 24.83 2.50 -17.47
N GLU A 45 25.71 1.63 -17.98
CA GLU A 45 26.25 0.50 -17.23
C GLU A 45 26.88 0.97 -15.92
N GLY A 46 26.53 0.29 -14.83
CA GLY A 46 26.99 0.60 -13.47
C GLY A 46 26.14 1.61 -12.72
N ASP A 47 25.17 2.28 -13.39
CA ASP A 47 24.23 3.17 -12.71
C ASP A 47 23.29 2.38 -11.79
N ILE A 48 22.72 3.08 -10.80
CA ILE A 48 21.83 2.50 -9.80
C ILE A 48 20.49 3.24 -9.82
N ILE A 49 19.40 2.49 -9.95
CA ILE A 49 18.03 2.97 -9.75
C ILE A 49 17.69 2.77 -8.27
N GLY A 50 17.50 3.86 -7.53
CA GLY A 50 16.93 3.84 -6.17
C GLY A 50 15.42 3.77 -6.23
N MET A 51 14.81 2.88 -5.45
CA MET A 51 13.37 2.71 -5.40
C MET A 51 12.89 2.57 -3.95
N ASP A 52 11.94 3.42 -3.54
CA ASP A 52 11.27 3.27 -2.26
C ASP A 52 10.22 2.15 -2.33
N GLY A 53 10.43 1.10 -1.52
CA GLY A 53 9.53 -0.05 -1.48
C GLY A 53 8.20 0.20 -0.75
N TRP A 54 8.04 1.34 -0.07
CA TRP A 54 6.77 1.70 0.57
C TRP A 54 5.71 2.20 -0.41
N VAL A 55 6.14 2.77 -1.52
CA VAL A 55 5.25 3.37 -2.53
C VAL A 55 5.31 2.67 -3.89
N ASN A 56 6.16 1.65 -4.02
CA ASN A 56 6.31 0.90 -5.26
C ASN A 56 6.09 -0.60 -5.03
N GLY A 57 5.21 -1.20 -5.80
CA GLY A 57 4.94 -2.63 -5.77
C GLY A 57 6.09 -3.49 -6.29
N ILE A 58 6.08 -4.77 -5.91
CA ILE A 58 7.11 -5.74 -6.31
C ILE A 58 7.15 -5.94 -7.83
N ASP A 59 5.98 -5.99 -8.48
CA ASP A 59 5.86 -6.16 -9.94
C ASP A 59 6.57 -5.03 -10.70
N PHE A 60 6.46 -3.78 -10.19
CA PHE A 60 7.17 -2.65 -10.77
C PHE A 60 8.69 -2.79 -10.61
N LYS A 61 9.16 -3.23 -9.44
CA LYS A 61 10.58 -3.54 -9.23
C LYS A 61 11.07 -4.62 -10.20
N GLU A 62 10.30 -5.69 -10.37
CA GLU A 62 10.64 -6.78 -11.29
C GLU A 62 10.70 -6.29 -12.72
N SER A 63 9.73 -5.49 -13.17
CA SER A 63 9.75 -4.89 -14.52
C SER A 63 10.97 -4.00 -14.77
N LEU A 64 11.37 -3.19 -13.78
CA LEU A 64 12.61 -2.39 -13.85
C LEU A 64 13.86 -3.27 -13.93
N TYR A 65 13.91 -4.32 -13.11
CA TYR A 65 15.03 -5.25 -13.10
C TYR A 65 15.17 -5.97 -14.44
N GLU A 66 14.08 -6.51 -14.98
CA GLU A 66 14.07 -7.19 -16.27
C GLU A 66 14.52 -6.28 -17.41
N ALA A 67 14.03 -5.04 -17.42
CA ALA A 67 14.39 -4.07 -18.47
C ALA A 67 15.82 -3.58 -18.36
N CYS A 68 16.33 -3.33 -17.17
CA CYS A 68 17.57 -2.58 -16.94
C CYS A 68 18.79 -3.45 -16.64
N SER A 69 18.63 -4.66 -16.08
CA SER A 69 19.74 -5.56 -15.73
C SER A 69 20.59 -6.00 -16.93
N PRO A 70 20.04 -6.22 -18.16
CA PRO A 70 20.87 -6.55 -19.33
C PRO A 70 21.90 -5.47 -19.68
N LYS A 71 21.68 -4.22 -19.29
CA LYS A 71 22.61 -3.09 -19.47
C LYS A 71 23.57 -2.89 -18.28
N GLY A 72 23.52 -3.78 -17.28
CA GLY A 72 24.36 -3.64 -16.08
C GLY A 72 23.87 -2.58 -15.09
N ILE A 73 22.63 -2.11 -15.21
CA ILE A 73 22.01 -1.14 -14.30
C ILE A 73 21.43 -1.92 -13.11
N GLN A 74 21.66 -1.44 -11.89
CA GLN A 74 21.19 -2.08 -10.66
C GLN A 74 19.91 -1.41 -10.15
N VAL A 75 18.99 -2.20 -9.58
CA VAL A 75 17.83 -1.69 -8.86
C VAL A 75 18.00 -1.97 -7.36
N LYS A 76 17.97 -0.94 -6.53
CA LYS A 76 18.17 -1.03 -5.08
C LYS A 76 17.03 -0.35 -4.32
N SER A 77 16.65 -0.94 -3.19
CA SER A 77 15.76 -0.28 -2.24
C SER A 77 16.49 0.87 -1.56
N VAL A 78 15.82 2.00 -1.48
CA VAL A 78 16.28 3.20 -0.77
C VAL A 78 15.19 3.65 0.20
N THR A 79 15.55 4.47 1.17
CA THR A 79 14.59 5.22 2.00
C THR A 79 13.90 6.30 1.15
N ASP A 80 12.77 6.80 1.61
CA ASP A 80 12.01 7.85 0.92
C ASP A 80 12.92 9.05 0.59
N PRO A 81 13.19 9.34 -0.70
CA PRO A 81 14.07 10.44 -1.08
C PRO A 81 13.44 11.82 -0.86
N PHE A 82 12.13 11.89 -0.56
CA PHE A 82 11.42 13.15 -0.33
C PHE A 82 11.48 13.62 1.12
N ASP A 83 11.85 12.76 2.08
CA ASP A 83 11.94 13.12 3.50
C ASP A 83 12.93 14.29 3.75
N GLU A 84 13.98 14.40 2.93
CA GLU A 84 14.98 15.48 3.07
C GLU A 84 14.56 16.81 2.44
N ILE A 85 13.59 16.80 1.53
CA ILE A 85 13.21 17.98 0.72
C ILE A 85 11.77 18.45 0.94
N TRP A 86 10.93 17.64 1.56
CA TRP A 86 9.53 17.96 1.84
C TRP A 86 9.35 18.36 3.30
N GLU A 87 9.79 19.58 3.64
CA GLU A 87 9.82 20.09 5.02
C GLU A 87 8.44 20.19 5.69
N ASP A 88 7.40 20.50 4.92
CA ASP A 88 6.02 20.65 5.38
C ASP A 88 5.13 19.42 5.08
N ARG A 89 5.73 18.25 4.96
CA ARG A 89 5.01 17.01 4.70
C ARG A 89 3.95 16.73 5.76
N PRO A 90 2.67 16.58 5.38
CA PRO A 90 1.61 16.33 6.35
C PRO A 90 1.82 14.98 7.03
N ALA A 91 1.48 14.92 8.32
CA ALA A 91 1.43 13.66 9.06
C ALA A 91 0.35 12.72 8.48
N LEU A 92 0.48 11.42 8.76
CA LEU A 92 -0.58 10.47 8.43
C LEU A 92 -1.89 10.89 9.12
N PRO A 93 -3.04 10.77 8.43
CA PRO A 93 -4.34 11.07 9.02
C PRO A 93 -4.57 10.27 10.32
N SER A 94 -5.19 10.89 11.31
CA SER A 94 -5.50 10.28 12.61
C SER A 94 -6.98 10.34 12.97
N GLU A 95 -7.84 10.53 11.98
CA GLU A 95 -9.29 10.59 12.19
C GLU A 95 -9.83 9.30 12.82
N PRO A 96 -10.84 9.41 13.71
CA PRO A 96 -11.40 8.25 14.39
C PRO A 96 -12.03 7.24 13.43
N VAL A 97 -11.89 5.96 13.72
CA VAL A 97 -12.66 4.89 13.08
C VAL A 97 -13.91 4.57 13.88
N PHE A 98 -14.95 4.08 13.20
CA PHE A 98 -16.23 3.70 13.81
C PHE A 98 -16.69 2.34 13.30
N ILE A 99 -17.55 1.68 14.08
CA ILE A 99 -18.12 0.37 13.79
C ILE A 99 -19.30 0.53 12.83
N LEU A 100 -19.29 -0.21 11.72
CA LEU A 100 -20.43 -0.42 10.87
C LEU A 100 -21.23 -1.61 11.38
N GLU A 101 -22.46 -1.39 11.82
CA GLU A 101 -23.31 -2.44 12.36
C GLU A 101 -23.51 -3.60 11.38
N GLU A 102 -23.56 -4.81 11.89
CA GLU A 102 -23.68 -6.05 11.09
C GLU A 102 -24.94 -6.03 10.19
N LYS A 103 -26.02 -5.40 10.61
CA LYS A 103 -27.24 -5.26 9.78
C LYS A 103 -27.01 -4.55 8.44
N TYR A 104 -25.96 -3.71 8.33
CA TYR A 104 -25.53 -3.06 7.10
C TYR A 104 -24.37 -3.79 6.42
N ALA A 105 -23.54 -4.45 7.22
CA ALA A 105 -22.35 -5.15 6.74
C ALA A 105 -22.66 -6.57 6.22
N GLY A 106 -23.81 -7.13 6.59
CA GLY A 106 -24.30 -8.45 6.16
C GLY A 106 -23.71 -9.64 6.91
N LEU A 107 -22.45 -9.56 7.35
CA LEU A 107 -21.75 -10.60 8.11
C LEU A 107 -20.95 -9.96 9.25
N SER A 108 -20.79 -10.71 10.36
CA SER A 108 -19.92 -10.31 11.45
C SER A 108 -18.45 -10.29 11.04
N CYS A 109 -17.64 -9.47 11.72
CA CYS A 109 -16.18 -9.44 11.56
C CYS A 109 -15.59 -10.85 11.72
N ARG A 110 -15.95 -11.56 12.77
CA ARG A 110 -15.49 -12.93 13.04
C ARG A 110 -15.76 -13.87 11.85
N LYS A 111 -16.98 -13.82 11.29
CA LYS A 111 -17.35 -14.68 10.16
C LYS A 111 -16.55 -14.36 8.90
N LYS A 112 -16.26 -13.09 8.64
CA LYS A 112 -15.41 -12.67 7.53
C LYS A 112 -13.96 -13.17 7.68
N ILE A 113 -13.41 -13.07 8.88
CA ILE A 113 -12.07 -13.62 9.18
C ILE A 113 -12.03 -15.15 8.97
N GLU A 114 -13.09 -15.87 9.37
CA GLU A 114 -13.20 -17.32 9.11
C GLU A 114 -13.20 -17.64 7.62
N LEU A 115 -13.98 -16.90 6.80
CA LEU A 115 -13.99 -17.07 5.35
C LEU A 115 -12.61 -16.82 4.72
N ILE A 116 -11.91 -15.78 5.18
CA ILE A 116 -10.54 -15.49 4.72
C ILE A 116 -9.60 -16.66 5.07
N ARG A 117 -9.70 -17.22 6.27
CA ARG A 117 -8.90 -18.39 6.67
C ARG A 117 -9.17 -19.62 5.81
N GLU A 118 -10.43 -19.84 5.42
CA GLU A 118 -10.79 -20.90 4.48
C GLU A 118 -10.10 -20.69 3.11
N GLU A 119 -10.08 -19.46 2.61
CA GLU A 119 -9.41 -19.15 1.34
C GLU A 119 -7.88 -19.27 1.44
N ILE A 120 -7.25 -18.80 2.52
CA ILE A 120 -5.82 -19.02 2.80
C ILE A 120 -5.49 -20.53 2.72
N HIS A 121 -6.33 -21.36 3.34
CA HIS A 121 -6.13 -22.81 3.35
C HIS A 121 -6.27 -23.42 1.94
N LYS A 122 -7.31 -23.04 1.20
CA LYS A 122 -7.55 -23.53 -0.18
C LYS A 122 -6.38 -23.18 -1.13
N ASN A 123 -5.77 -22.02 -0.93
CA ASN A 123 -4.63 -21.58 -1.74
C ASN A 123 -3.26 -22.12 -1.25
N ASN A 124 -3.26 -23.04 -0.28
CA ASN A 124 -2.04 -23.57 0.34
C ASN A 124 -1.10 -22.48 0.92
N CYS A 125 -1.66 -21.34 1.30
CA CYS A 125 -0.95 -20.29 2.01
C CYS A 125 -1.08 -20.49 3.51
N GLN A 126 -0.21 -19.87 4.30
CA GLN A 126 -0.24 -19.94 5.76
C GLN A 126 -0.83 -18.68 6.38
N SER A 127 -0.78 -17.58 5.64
CA SER A 127 -1.33 -16.29 6.06
C SER A 127 -1.61 -15.38 4.85
N ILE A 128 -2.33 -14.30 5.11
CA ILE A 128 -2.52 -13.19 4.18
C ILE A 128 -2.15 -11.87 4.85
N LEU A 129 -1.50 -11.00 4.10
CA LEU A 129 -1.32 -9.59 4.46
C LEU A 129 -2.26 -8.76 3.60
N LEU A 130 -3.25 -8.14 4.24
CA LEU A 130 -4.14 -7.18 3.61
C LEU A 130 -3.52 -5.79 3.68
N SER A 131 -3.36 -5.15 2.54
CA SER A 131 -2.89 -3.77 2.38
C SER A 131 -3.94 -2.86 1.74
N ALA A 132 -4.90 -3.43 1.02
CA ALA A 132 -6.03 -2.70 0.47
C ALA A 132 -6.96 -2.22 1.59
N LEU A 133 -7.13 -0.91 1.70
CA LEU A 133 -7.83 -0.27 2.83
C LEU A 133 -9.31 -0.63 2.88
N ASP A 134 -9.95 -0.83 1.74
CA ASP A 134 -11.35 -1.24 1.61
C ASP A 134 -11.55 -2.70 2.03
N GLU A 135 -10.63 -3.59 1.74
CA GLU A 135 -10.66 -4.98 2.21
C GLU A 135 -10.52 -5.07 3.73
N ILE A 136 -9.63 -4.26 4.32
CA ILE A 136 -9.48 -4.18 5.78
C ILE A 136 -10.77 -3.63 6.41
N ALA A 137 -11.30 -2.53 5.87
CA ALA A 137 -12.53 -1.93 6.35
C ALA A 137 -13.73 -2.88 6.23
N TRP A 138 -13.82 -3.65 5.13
CA TRP A 138 -14.83 -4.69 4.95
C TRP A 138 -14.67 -5.83 5.95
N THR A 139 -13.46 -6.35 6.10
CA THR A 139 -13.16 -7.49 6.98
C THR A 139 -13.53 -7.18 8.42
N LEU A 140 -13.16 -6.00 8.90
CA LEU A 140 -13.35 -5.60 10.29
C LEU A 140 -14.72 -4.96 10.59
N ASN A 141 -15.55 -4.71 9.59
CA ASN A 141 -16.75 -3.88 9.74
C ASN A 141 -16.45 -2.51 10.37
N LEU A 142 -15.30 -1.94 10.03
CA LEU A 142 -14.91 -0.62 10.48
C LEU A 142 -14.91 0.37 9.30
N ARG A 143 -15.15 1.63 9.60
CA ARG A 143 -15.06 2.73 8.63
C ARG A 143 -14.28 3.88 9.22
N GLY A 144 -13.65 4.66 8.37
CA GLY A 144 -12.90 5.87 8.73
C GLY A 144 -13.04 6.93 7.65
N SER A 145 -12.29 8.01 7.77
CA SER A 145 -12.33 9.16 6.86
C SER A 145 -10.94 9.65 6.42
N ASP A 146 -9.95 8.77 6.47
CA ASP A 146 -8.57 9.13 6.09
C ASP A 146 -8.43 9.50 4.61
N VAL A 147 -9.31 8.96 3.76
CA VAL A 147 -9.34 9.24 2.32
C VAL A 147 -10.62 9.97 1.98
N HIS A 148 -10.51 11.15 1.35
CA HIS A 148 -11.68 11.95 0.96
C HIS A 148 -12.63 11.15 0.06
N CYS A 149 -13.92 11.18 0.37
CA CYS A 149 -14.99 10.45 -0.32
C CYS A 149 -14.85 8.91 -0.32
N ASN A 150 -13.99 8.35 0.51
CA ASN A 150 -13.83 6.91 0.65
C ASN A 150 -13.81 6.53 2.15
N PRO A 151 -14.75 5.73 2.65
CA PRO A 151 -14.89 5.47 4.10
C PRO A 151 -13.89 4.41 4.60
N VAL A 152 -12.61 4.64 4.37
CA VAL A 152 -11.51 3.76 4.75
C VAL A 152 -10.55 4.44 5.73
N PHE A 153 -9.64 3.68 6.30
CA PHE A 153 -8.63 4.16 7.24
C PHE A 153 -7.28 3.48 6.97
N ILE A 154 -6.20 4.23 7.13
CA ILE A 154 -4.84 3.76 6.88
C ILE A 154 -4.46 2.72 7.93
N SER A 155 -4.20 1.50 7.47
CA SER A 155 -3.86 0.35 8.31
C SER A 155 -3.29 -0.79 7.46
N TYR A 156 -2.75 -1.81 8.12
CA TYR A 156 -2.47 -3.13 7.55
C TYR A 156 -3.14 -4.19 8.41
N MET A 157 -3.46 -5.34 7.83
CA MET A 157 -3.99 -6.47 8.57
C MET A 157 -3.30 -7.77 8.17
N HIS A 158 -2.76 -8.49 9.14
CA HIS A 158 -2.17 -9.80 8.94
C HIS A 158 -3.04 -10.88 9.57
N ILE A 159 -3.48 -11.84 8.76
CA ILE A 159 -4.34 -12.94 9.20
C ILE A 159 -3.62 -14.26 8.96
N THR A 160 -3.48 -15.05 10.01
CA THR A 160 -3.02 -16.45 10.00
C THR A 160 -4.19 -17.38 10.29
N GLN A 161 -3.95 -18.69 10.27
CA GLN A 161 -4.96 -19.67 10.67
C GLN A 161 -5.39 -19.52 12.16
N LYS A 162 -4.57 -18.89 13.01
CA LYS A 162 -4.83 -18.76 14.45
C LYS A 162 -5.04 -17.33 14.90
N GLU A 163 -4.37 -16.38 14.28
CA GLU A 163 -4.30 -14.98 14.73
C GLU A 163 -4.81 -14.04 13.65
N ALA A 164 -5.32 -12.89 14.06
CA ALA A 164 -5.65 -11.76 13.21
C ALA A 164 -5.12 -10.50 13.89
N THR A 165 -4.23 -9.78 13.22
CA THR A 165 -3.55 -8.61 13.77
C THR A 165 -3.80 -7.39 12.90
N LEU A 166 -4.34 -6.34 13.51
CA LEU A 166 -4.51 -5.01 12.90
C LEU A 166 -3.36 -4.10 13.29
N TYR A 167 -2.68 -3.52 12.31
CA TYR A 167 -1.63 -2.50 12.50
C TYR A 167 -2.22 -1.15 12.15
N ILE A 168 -2.39 -0.29 13.14
CA ILE A 168 -3.08 0.99 13.00
C ILE A 168 -2.49 2.04 13.94
N ILE A 169 -2.67 3.32 13.62
CA ILE A 169 -2.39 4.44 14.53
C ILE A 169 -3.41 4.35 15.68
N GLU A 170 -2.93 4.14 16.89
CA GLU A 170 -3.77 3.75 18.04
C GLU A 170 -4.76 4.85 18.44
N GLU A 171 -4.42 6.10 18.19
CA GLU A 171 -5.23 7.29 18.44
C GLU A 171 -6.56 7.29 17.68
N LYS A 172 -6.66 6.52 16.59
CA LYS A 172 -7.91 6.33 15.82
C LYS A 172 -8.95 5.47 16.54
N LEU A 173 -8.52 4.70 17.53
CA LEU A 173 -9.34 3.68 18.17
C LEU A 173 -9.97 4.21 19.47
N SER A 174 -11.29 4.41 19.46
CA SER A 174 -12.05 4.64 20.70
C SER A 174 -12.03 3.38 21.59
N PRO A 175 -12.30 3.52 22.89
CA PRO A 175 -12.44 2.35 23.78
C PRO A 175 -13.46 1.32 23.27
N GLU A 176 -14.57 1.79 22.68
CA GLU A 176 -15.60 0.94 22.11
C GLU A 176 -15.06 0.11 20.93
N VAL A 177 -14.30 0.73 20.02
CA VAL A 177 -13.70 0.04 18.87
C VAL A 177 -12.63 -0.95 19.32
N LYS A 178 -11.83 -0.62 20.35
CA LYS A 178 -10.86 -1.55 20.94
C LYS A 178 -11.55 -2.80 21.50
N THR A 179 -12.58 -2.61 22.32
CA THR A 179 -13.37 -3.73 22.86
C THR A 179 -13.98 -4.58 21.75
N TYR A 180 -14.58 -3.94 20.73
CA TYR A 180 -15.14 -4.63 19.57
C TYR A 180 -14.09 -5.51 18.85
N LEU A 181 -12.89 -5.00 18.62
CA LEU A 181 -11.82 -5.76 17.97
C LEU A 181 -11.37 -6.95 18.82
N GLU A 182 -11.19 -6.75 20.12
CA GLU A 182 -10.82 -7.81 21.06
C GLU A 182 -11.87 -8.92 21.12
N GLU A 183 -13.16 -8.58 21.20
CA GLU A 183 -14.27 -9.54 21.19
C GLU A 183 -14.34 -10.35 19.88
N ASN A 184 -13.88 -9.77 18.77
CA ASN A 184 -13.78 -10.46 17.48
C ASN A 184 -12.45 -11.20 17.27
N GLY A 185 -11.58 -11.25 18.28
CA GLY A 185 -10.31 -11.97 18.24
C GLY A 185 -9.25 -11.29 17.39
N VAL A 186 -9.30 -9.96 17.28
CA VAL A 186 -8.32 -9.14 16.55
C VAL A 186 -7.37 -8.48 17.55
N THR A 187 -6.08 -8.75 17.39
CA THR A 187 -5.01 -8.11 18.14
C THR A 187 -4.65 -6.77 17.51
N ILE A 188 -4.50 -5.73 18.32
CA ILE A 188 -4.11 -4.39 17.87
C ILE A 188 -2.61 -4.21 18.08
N LYS A 189 -1.92 -3.69 17.07
CA LYS A 189 -0.51 -3.28 17.14
C LYS A 189 -0.32 -1.90 16.50
N SER A 190 0.71 -1.19 16.94
CA SER A 190 1.10 0.09 16.33
C SER A 190 1.40 -0.08 14.86
N TYR A 191 0.95 0.86 14.02
CA TYR A 191 1.13 0.91 12.57
C TYR A 191 2.58 0.64 12.15
N ASN A 192 3.55 1.25 12.82
CA ASN A 192 4.97 1.14 12.50
C ASN A 192 5.58 -0.26 12.81
N LYS A 193 4.83 -1.17 13.45
CA LYS A 193 5.34 -2.51 13.75
C LYS A 193 5.22 -3.48 12.57
N ILE A 194 4.43 -3.14 11.54
CA ILE A 194 4.18 -4.02 10.40
C ILE A 194 5.49 -4.49 9.75
N GLU A 195 6.42 -3.59 9.46
CA GLU A 195 7.66 -3.92 8.77
C GLU A 195 8.51 -4.93 9.57
N SER A 196 8.69 -4.67 10.87
CA SER A 196 9.48 -5.55 11.74
C SER A 196 8.83 -6.92 11.90
N ASP A 197 7.51 -6.97 12.01
CA ASP A 197 6.78 -8.21 12.20
C ASP A 197 6.80 -9.06 10.93
N ILE A 198 6.57 -8.47 9.75
CA ILE A 198 6.61 -9.19 8.47
C ILE A 198 8.01 -9.72 8.14
N LYS A 199 9.07 -8.97 8.44
CA LYS A 199 10.46 -9.45 8.27
C LYS A 199 10.76 -10.74 9.06
N ASN A 200 10.04 -10.97 10.15
CA ASN A 200 10.19 -12.16 10.99
C ASN A 200 9.28 -13.32 10.58
N VAL A 201 8.34 -13.10 9.65
CA VAL A 201 7.46 -14.17 9.16
C VAL A 201 8.23 -15.06 8.18
N ARG A 202 8.47 -16.32 8.59
CA ARG A 202 9.16 -17.34 7.76
C ARG A 202 8.18 -18.22 6.96
N GLN A 203 7.02 -17.71 6.64
CA GLN A 203 5.91 -18.47 6.07
C GLN A 203 5.54 -17.91 4.69
N ASN A 204 4.89 -18.74 3.86
CA ASN A 204 4.29 -18.28 2.61
C ASN A 204 3.15 -17.31 2.94
N ILE A 205 3.30 -16.05 2.55
CA ILE A 205 2.32 -14.99 2.74
C ILE A 205 1.69 -14.66 1.38
N GLN A 206 0.37 -14.62 1.34
CA GLN A 206 -0.36 -14.01 0.24
C GLN A 206 -0.53 -12.51 0.54
N VAL A 207 -0.29 -11.66 -0.45
CA VAL A 207 -0.50 -10.21 -0.37
C VAL A 207 -1.67 -9.85 -1.29
N SER A 208 -2.62 -9.08 -0.79
CA SER A 208 -3.72 -8.51 -1.56
C SER A 208 -3.35 -7.14 -2.10
#